data_1df57c7df8b2197edd36bfa48e9371a1
#
_entry.id   1df57c7df8b2197edd36bfa48e9371a1
#
_cell.length_a   1.000
_cell.length_b   1.000
_cell.length_c   1.000
_cell.angle_alpha   90.00
_cell.angle_beta   90.00
_cell.angle_gamma   90.00
#
_symmetry.space_group_name_H-M   'P 1'
#
loop_
_entity.id
_entity.type
_entity.pdbx_description
1 polymer ?
#
loop_
_entity_poly.entity_id
_entity_poly.type
_entity_poly.pdbx_seq_one_letter_code
_entity_poly.pdbx_strand_id
1 'polypeptide(L)'
;MSDESKFIRLSKLMSEKGISSRREADQLISRGMVLVNGVAITELGTKVDPKSTVTLASEAMREQKELITIILNKPIGYVSAQPEPGYEPAIRLILPDTQFFDEENRDHTNGYKNRKLKMGDLKNIAVTGRLDIDSQGLLIFTQDGRLAKKIIGENSNLEKEYIVRVQYQFQNSPKAMFPVDKLKLLNHGLEIDGEKLKPAKVEWINDDQLRFILKQGKKRQIRKMCEQVELKVIGLKRVRVGNLKLGKLPEGQWRFLDSNEDI
;
A
#
# COMPACT_ATOMS: atom_id res chain seq x y z
N MET A 1 -43.10 -0.45 -12.23
CA MET A 1 -41.78 -1.08 -11.94
C MET A 1 -41.00 -0.07 -11.12
N SER A 2 -40.79 -0.40 -9.84
CA SER A 2 -40.28 0.50 -8.80
C SER A 2 -38.85 0.96 -9.05
N ASP A 3 -38.64 2.24 -8.85
CA ASP A 3 -37.38 3.00 -8.99
C ASP A 3 -36.27 2.59 -7.98
N GLU A 4 -36.38 1.41 -7.37
CA GLU A 4 -35.42 0.88 -6.36
C GLU A 4 -34.02 0.57 -6.90
N SER A 5 -33.86 0.46 -8.22
CA SER A 5 -32.54 0.17 -8.84
C SER A 5 -31.57 1.36 -8.82
N LYS A 6 -32.05 2.55 -8.43
CA LYS A 6 -31.21 3.76 -8.36
C LYS A 6 -30.53 4.00 -7.01
N PHE A 7 -31.01 3.35 -5.93
CA PHE A 7 -30.49 3.59 -4.59
C PHE A 7 -29.25 2.73 -4.28
N ILE A 8 -28.26 3.33 -3.64
CA ILE A 8 -27.00 2.70 -3.25
C ILE A 8 -26.89 2.65 -1.72
N ARG A 9 -26.28 1.61 -1.15
CA ARG A 9 -25.98 1.58 0.29
C ARG A 9 -25.10 2.77 0.67
N LEU A 10 -25.48 3.46 1.75
CA LEU A 10 -24.76 4.65 2.23
C LEU A 10 -23.26 4.39 2.43
N SER A 11 -22.88 3.27 3.08
CA SER A 11 -21.48 2.93 3.26
C SER A 11 -20.72 2.67 1.94
N LYS A 12 -21.42 2.17 0.91
CA LYS A 12 -20.85 2.05 -0.43
C LYS A 12 -20.66 3.42 -1.08
N LEU A 13 -21.65 4.30 -1.01
CA LEU A 13 -21.58 5.67 -1.54
C LEU A 13 -20.46 6.47 -0.86
N MET A 14 -20.34 6.39 0.46
CA MET A 14 -19.24 7.04 1.21
C MET A 14 -17.87 6.56 0.74
N SER A 15 -17.74 5.25 0.52
CA SER A 15 -16.49 4.69 0.00
C SER A 15 -16.20 5.13 -1.44
N GLU A 16 -17.21 5.21 -2.31
CA GLU A 16 -17.05 5.69 -3.70
C GLU A 16 -16.67 7.17 -3.74
N LYS A 17 -17.27 7.99 -2.89
CA LYS A 17 -16.96 9.42 -2.74
C LYS A 17 -15.62 9.68 -1.99
N GLY A 18 -14.92 8.66 -1.50
CA GLY A 18 -13.66 8.84 -0.77
C GLY A 18 -13.81 9.44 0.63
N ILE A 19 -15.01 9.41 1.21
CA ILE A 19 -15.30 9.94 2.55
C ILE A 19 -14.73 9.01 3.63
N SER A 20 -14.85 7.69 3.44
CA SER A 20 -14.36 6.66 4.36
C SER A 20 -14.24 5.30 3.65
N SER A 21 -13.64 4.29 4.31
CA SER A 21 -13.82 2.90 3.88
C SER A 21 -15.24 2.41 4.21
N ARG A 22 -15.69 1.30 3.60
CA ARG A 22 -17.02 0.73 3.91
C ARG A 22 -17.17 0.36 5.38
N ARG A 23 -16.14 -0.26 5.99
CA ARG A 23 -16.14 -0.67 7.41
C ARG A 23 -16.19 0.55 8.33
N GLU A 24 -15.40 1.57 8.04
CA GLU A 24 -15.39 2.82 8.78
C GLU A 24 -16.75 3.54 8.63
N ALA A 25 -17.34 3.56 7.42
CA ALA A 25 -18.66 4.12 7.18
C ALA A 25 -19.73 3.46 8.05
N ASP A 26 -19.74 2.12 8.13
CA ASP A 26 -20.71 1.40 8.98
C ASP A 26 -20.52 1.77 10.46
N GLN A 27 -19.29 1.94 10.96
CA GLN A 27 -19.03 2.41 12.33
C GLN A 27 -19.49 3.87 12.55
N LEU A 28 -19.24 4.77 11.59
CA LEU A 28 -19.68 6.16 11.68
C LEU A 28 -21.20 6.30 11.62
N ILE A 29 -21.85 5.50 10.77
CA ILE A 29 -23.33 5.46 10.66
C ILE A 29 -23.92 4.98 11.99
N SER A 30 -23.47 3.86 12.54
CA SER A 30 -24.02 3.35 13.82
C SER A 30 -23.87 4.32 14.99
N ARG A 31 -22.90 5.24 14.93
CA ARG A 31 -22.68 6.31 15.92
C ARG A 31 -23.44 7.61 15.61
N GLY A 32 -24.22 7.66 14.49
CA GLY A 32 -24.94 8.87 14.08
C GLY A 32 -24.04 10.01 13.57
N MET A 33 -22.81 9.69 13.17
CA MET A 33 -21.79 10.67 12.74
C MET A 33 -21.84 10.97 11.24
N VAL A 34 -22.80 10.40 10.50
CA VAL A 34 -22.99 10.59 9.07
C VAL A 34 -24.29 11.33 8.82
N LEU A 35 -24.21 12.44 8.09
CA LEU A 35 -25.37 13.21 7.70
C LEU A 35 -25.63 13.04 6.19
N VAL A 36 -26.88 12.75 5.85
CA VAL A 36 -27.37 12.71 4.47
C VAL A 36 -28.36 13.88 4.30
N ASN A 37 -28.08 14.81 3.42
CA ASN A 37 -28.82 16.04 3.22
C ASN A 37 -29.12 16.79 4.54
N GLY A 38 -28.12 16.77 5.48
CA GLY A 38 -28.23 17.42 6.79
C GLY A 38 -28.90 16.59 7.88
N VAL A 39 -29.43 15.40 7.58
CA VAL A 39 -30.08 14.51 8.56
C VAL A 39 -29.16 13.39 8.96
N ALA A 40 -28.98 13.18 10.27
CA ALA A 40 -28.14 12.11 10.79
C ALA A 40 -28.75 10.73 10.54
N ILE A 41 -27.94 9.79 10.05
CA ILE A 41 -28.34 8.41 9.78
C ILE A 41 -27.64 7.49 10.78
N THR A 42 -28.41 6.60 11.42
CA THR A 42 -27.90 5.63 12.40
C THR A 42 -28.12 4.17 11.98
N GLU A 43 -28.99 3.92 11.02
CA GLU A 43 -29.36 2.58 10.58
C GLU A 43 -28.36 2.03 9.56
N LEU A 44 -27.76 0.88 9.88
CA LEU A 44 -26.87 0.17 8.97
C LEU A 44 -27.64 -0.39 7.77
N GLY A 45 -27.01 -0.35 6.60
CA GLY A 45 -27.63 -0.84 5.37
C GLY A 45 -28.56 0.17 4.70
N THR A 46 -28.79 1.34 5.27
CA THR A 46 -29.55 2.44 4.67
C THR A 46 -29.14 2.66 3.23
N LYS A 47 -30.13 2.72 2.36
CA LYS A 47 -29.95 3.05 0.93
C LYS A 47 -30.34 4.51 0.69
N VAL A 48 -29.50 5.20 -0.09
CA VAL A 48 -29.66 6.62 -0.41
C VAL A 48 -29.55 6.87 -1.91
N ASP A 49 -30.07 7.99 -2.40
CA ASP A 49 -29.81 8.43 -3.76
C ASP A 49 -28.30 8.71 -3.94
N PRO A 50 -27.66 8.20 -5.01
CA PRO A 50 -26.24 8.48 -5.30
C PRO A 50 -25.90 9.98 -5.36
N LYS A 51 -26.86 10.82 -5.67
CA LYS A 51 -26.75 12.29 -5.73
C LYS A 51 -26.82 12.96 -4.37
N SER A 52 -27.22 12.25 -3.32
CA SER A 52 -27.33 12.82 -1.97
C SER A 52 -26.03 13.44 -1.52
N THR A 53 -26.15 14.57 -0.82
CA THR A 53 -25.01 15.19 -0.11
C THR A 53 -24.75 14.40 1.17
N VAL A 54 -23.56 13.81 1.27
CA VAL A 54 -23.10 13.06 2.45
C VAL A 54 -21.99 13.83 3.11
N THR A 55 -22.15 14.15 4.40
CA THR A 55 -21.15 14.85 5.21
C THR A 55 -20.91 14.10 6.52
N LEU A 56 -19.78 14.37 7.16
CA LEU A 56 -19.45 13.85 8.48
C LEU A 56 -19.69 14.90 9.56
N ALA A 57 -20.07 14.46 10.74
CA ALA A 57 -20.06 15.30 11.94
C ALA A 57 -18.63 15.77 12.25
N SER A 58 -18.51 16.94 12.90
CA SER A 58 -17.20 17.56 13.23
C SER A 58 -16.29 16.66 14.05
N GLU A 59 -16.88 15.83 14.92
CA GLU A 59 -16.15 14.85 15.72
C GLU A 59 -15.50 13.76 14.84
N ALA A 60 -16.28 13.18 13.90
CA ALA A 60 -15.75 12.19 12.96
C ALA A 60 -14.65 12.77 12.06
N MET A 61 -14.77 14.03 11.65
CA MET A 61 -13.71 14.71 10.89
C MET A 61 -12.44 14.90 11.70
N ARG A 62 -12.55 15.15 13.02
CA ARG A 62 -11.38 15.21 13.92
C ARG A 62 -10.73 13.84 14.07
N GLU A 63 -11.53 12.80 14.34
CA GLU A 63 -11.04 11.42 14.44
C GLU A 63 -10.28 11.01 13.16
N GLN A 64 -10.80 11.37 11.98
CA GLN A 64 -10.11 11.06 10.71
C GLN A 64 -8.76 11.76 10.53
N LYS A 65 -8.58 12.94 11.11
CA LYS A 65 -7.28 13.65 11.10
C LYS A 65 -6.25 13.04 12.03
N GLU A 66 -6.70 12.28 13.02
CA GLU A 66 -5.83 11.61 13.99
C GLU A 66 -5.40 10.20 13.54
N LEU A 67 -5.97 9.70 12.43
CA LEU A 67 -5.60 8.40 11.88
C LEU A 67 -4.13 8.37 11.48
N ILE A 68 -3.44 7.36 11.95
CA ILE A 68 -2.00 7.22 11.69
C ILE A 68 -1.70 6.27 10.54
N THR A 69 -0.58 6.54 9.89
CA THR A 69 0.05 5.67 8.91
C THR A 69 1.49 5.43 9.30
N ILE A 70 1.92 4.18 9.22
CA ILE A 70 3.28 3.73 9.55
C ILE A 70 3.92 3.15 8.31
N ILE A 71 5.18 3.49 8.11
CA ILE A 71 6.05 3.00 7.06
C ILE A 71 7.10 2.11 7.72
N LEU A 72 7.18 0.87 7.25
CA LEU A 72 8.16 -0.12 7.71
C LEU A 72 9.07 -0.49 6.54
N ASN A 73 10.38 -0.52 6.76
CA ASN A 73 11.31 -1.20 5.87
C ASN A 73 11.35 -2.68 6.25
N LYS A 74 10.41 -3.45 5.68
CA LYS A 74 10.24 -4.87 6.00
C LYS A 74 11.47 -5.68 5.58
N PRO A 75 12.12 -6.44 6.48
CA PRO A 75 13.14 -7.42 6.12
C PRO A 75 12.52 -8.66 5.45
N ILE A 76 13.35 -9.52 4.87
CA ILE A 76 12.95 -10.87 4.47
C ILE A 76 12.59 -11.71 5.71
N GLY A 77 11.85 -12.80 5.52
CA GLY A 77 11.50 -13.73 6.61
C GLY A 77 10.22 -13.39 7.38
N TYR A 78 9.63 -12.20 7.16
CA TYR A 78 8.37 -11.80 7.76
C TYR A 78 7.22 -11.82 6.76
N VAL A 79 6.06 -12.34 7.18
CA VAL A 79 4.82 -12.23 6.40
C VAL A 79 4.21 -10.84 6.55
N SER A 80 3.59 -10.32 5.49
CA SER A 80 3.06 -8.95 5.51
C SER A 80 1.84 -8.77 6.41
N ALA A 81 0.98 -9.79 6.53
CA ALA A 81 -0.31 -9.69 7.22
C ALA A 81 -0.49 -10.79 8.25
N GLN A 82 -1.28 -11.82 7.92
CA GLN A 82 -1.61 -12.87 8.87
C GLN A 82 -0.42 -13.79 9.13
N PRO A 83 -0.28 -14.28 10.37
CA PRO A 83 0.73 -15.27 10.69
C PRO A 83 0.57 -16.52 9.80
N GLU A 84 1.68 -17.03 9.33
CA GLU A 84 1.77 -18.34 8.66
C GLU A 84 2.64 -19.24 9.55
N PRO A 85 2.42 -20.56 9.61
CA PRO A 85 3.22 -21.45 10.44
C PRO A 85 4.72 -21.28 10.17
N GLY A 86 5.48 -21.00 11.23
CA GLY A 86 6.94 -20.79 11.16
C GLY A 86 7.37 -19.36 10.77
N TYR A 87 6.43 -18.42 10.58
CA TYR A 87 6.76 -17.05 10.20
C TYR A 87 6.02 -16.00 11.04
N GLU A 88 6.75 -14.97 11.44
CA GLU A 88 6.20 -13.85 12.19
C GLU A 88 5.59 -12.78 11.26
N PRO A 89 4.47 -12.15 11.63
CA PRO A 89 3.92 -11.04 10.90
C PRO A 89 4.75 -9.76 11.07
N ALA A 90 4.90 -9.01 10.00
CA ALA A 90 5.73 -7.79 9.95
C ALA A 90 5.31 -6.71 10.96
N ILE A 91 4.05 -6.71 11.42
CA ILE A 91 3.59 -5.79 12.47
C ILE A 91 4.34 -5.97 13.80
N ARG A 92 4.93 -7.16 14.06
CA ARG A 92 5.76 -7.42 15.24
C ARG A 92 7.04 -6.58 15.29
N LEU A 93 7.45 -6.02 14.14
CA LEU A 93 8.61 -5.13 14.05
C LEU A 93 8.27 -3.68 14.45
N ILE A 94 7.00 -3.33 14.64
CA ILE A 94 6.60 -1.98 15.03
C ILE A 94 6.64 -1.88 16.56
N LEU A 95 7.84 -1.60 17.07
CA LEU A 95 8.14 -1.45 18.48
C LEU A 95 8.76 -0.07 18.76
N PRO A 96 8.70 0.45 19.99
CA PRO A 96 9.36 1.71 20.34
C PRO A 96 10.86 1.73 20.01
N ASP A 97 11.56 0.61 20.26
CA ASP A 97 13.01 0.51 20.09
C ASP A 97 13.44 0.40 18.61
N THR A 98 12.52 0.07 17.72
CA THR A 98 12.77 0.00 16.26
C THR A 98 12.23 1.22 15.51
N GLN A 99 11.73 2.22 16.23
CA GLN A 99 11.29 3.47 15.63
C GLN A 99 12.48 4.29 15.14
N PHE A 100 12.46 4.62 13.85
CA PHE A 100 13.46 5.47 13.23
C PHE A 100 13.11 6.95 13.37
N PHE A 101 14.08 7.75 13.80
CA PHE A 101 14.02 9.20 13.84
C PHE A 101 15.10 9.76 12.93
N ASP A 102 14.71 10.49 11.90
CA ASP A 102 15.67 11.17 11.02
C ASP A 102 16.25 12.40 11.72
N GLU A 103 17.46 12.26 12.25
CA GLU A 103 18.13 13.32 13.00
C GLU A 103 18.53 14.52 12.15
N GLU A 104 18.77 14.32 10.84
CA GLU A 104 19.15 15.39 9.90
C GLU A 104 17.95 16.27 9.54
N ASN A 105 16.72 15.77 9.65
CA ASN A 105 15.48 16.47 9.32
C ASN A 105 14.64 16.81 10.55
N ARG A 106 15.27 17.19 11.66
CA ARG A 106 14.60 17.65 12.88
C ARG A 106 13.95 19.03 12.70
N ASP A 107 13.01 19.12 11.78
CA ASP A 107 12.14 20.31 11.73
C ASP A 107 11.04 20.15 12.79
N HIS A 108 11.13 20.96 13.85
CA HIS A 108 10.24 20.90 15.01
C HIS A 108 8.81 21.37 14.71
N THR A 109 8.52 21.77 13.46
CA THR A 109 7.23 22.37 13.07
C THR A 109 6.24 21.35 12.48
N ASN A 110 6.66 20.12 12.17
CA ASN A 110 5.84 19.17 11.40
C ASN A 110 5.50 17.87 12.15
N GLY A 111 4.31 17.82 12.65
CA GLY A 111 3.41 16.72 12.95
C GLY A 111 3.99 15.48 13.65
N TYR A 112 4.19 14.41 12.90
CA TYR A 112 4.52 13.08 13.46
C TYR A 112 6.01 12.74 13.53
N LYS A 113 6.91 13.58 12.98
CA LYS A 113 8.36 13.27 12.88
C LYS A 113 9.01 12.89 14.21
N ASN A 114 8.56 13.49 15.31
CA ASN A 114 9.11 13.24 16.66
C ASN A 114 8.14 12.52 17.59
N ARG A 115 6.99 12.06 17.08
CA ARG A 115 6.00 11.37 17.88
C ARG A 115 6.50 9.95 18.20
N LYS A 116 6.54 9.62 19.49
CA LYS A 116 6.82 8.25 19.93
C LYS A 116 5.58 7.37 19.80
N LEU A 117 5.79 6.08 19.55
CA LEU A 117 4.73 5.07 19.53
C LEU A 117 4.00 5.05 20.87
N LYS A 118 2.66 5.06 20.84
CA LYS A 118 1.80 4.88 22.01
C LYS A 118 1.10 3.52 21.92
N MET A 119 0.75 2.94 23.06
CA MET A 119 0.14 1.60 23.15
C MET A 119 -1.15 1.46 22.30
N GLY A 120 -1.92 2.53 22.13
CA GLY A 120 -3.16 2.55 21.34
C GLY A 120 -2.97 2.72 19.84
N ASP A 121 -1.79 3.08 19.38
CA ASP A 121 -1.54 3.44 17.97
C ASP A 121 -1.72 2.28 17.00
N LEU A 122 -1.46 1.07 17.44
CA LEU A 122 -1.61 -0.14 16.63
C LEU A 122 -3.04 -0.68 16.58
N LYS A 123 -3.96 -0.08 17.34
CA LYS A 123 -5.37 -0.49 17.30
C LYS A 123 -5.97 -0.18 15.94
N ASN A 124 -6.64 -1.16 15.34
CA ASN A 124 -7.29 -1.06 14.03
C ASN A 124 -6.34 -0.69 12.86
N ILE A 125 -5.02 -0.79 13.04
CA ILE A 125 -4.08 -0.59 11.96
C ILE A 125 -4.06 -1.82 11.06
N ALA A 126 -4.02 -1.61 9.74
CA ALA A 126 -4.00 -2.68 8.77
C ALA A 126 -2.85 -2.50 7.76
N VAL A 127 -2.26 -3.61 7.35
CA VAL A 127 -1.27 -3.59 6.27
C VAL A 127 -1.93 -3.23 4.95
N THR A 128 -1.27 -2.37 4.18
CA THR A 128 -1.77 -1.86 2.91
C THR A 128 -0.80 -2.21 1.78
N GLY A 129 -1.21 -3.19 1.00
CA GLY A 129 -0.33 -3.82 0.01
C GLY A 129 0.65 -4.81 0.63
N ARG A 130 0.80 -5.95 -0.04
CA ARG A 130 1.64 -7.03 0.47
C ARG A 130 3.03 -7.00 -0.14
N LEU A 131 4.00 -7.53 0.59
CA LEU A 131 5.28 -8.03 0.13
C LEU A 131 5.34 -9.51 0.47
N ASP A 132 5.90 -10.30 -0.42
CA ASP A 132 6.15 -11.72 -0.16
C ASP A 132 7.19 -11.87 0.96
N ILE A 133 7.24 -13.05 1.56
CA ILE A 133 8.14 -13.33 2.69
C ILE A 133 9.62 -13.18 2.32
N ASP A 134 9.96 -13.52 1.07
CA ASP A 134 11.29 -13.41 0.47
C ASP A 134 11.54 -12.05 -0.23
N SER A 135 10.70 -11.06 0.04
CA SER A 135 10.80 -9.70 -0.47
C SER A 135 10.93 -8.70 0.67
N GLN A 136 11.66 -7.61 0.44
CA GLN A 136 11.93 -6.59 1.46
C GLN A 136 11.49 -5.19 1.01
N GLY A 137 11.61 -4.21 1.90
CA GLY A 137 11.41 -2.80 1.60
C GLY A 137 10.10 -2.21 2.11
N LEU A 138 9.65 -1.17 1.44
CA LEU A 138 8.55 -0.32 1.86
C LEU A 138 7.24 -1.08 2.05
N LEU A 139 6.80 -1.25 3.28
CA LEU A 139 5.50 -1.79 3.67
C LEU A 139 4.73 -0.73 4.45
N ILE A 140 3.45 -0.53 4.13
CA ILE A 140 2.62 0.51 4.70
C ILE A 140 1.55 -0.12 5.59
N PHE A 141 1.40 0.41 6.79
CA PHE A 141 0.30 0.12 7.70
C PHE A 141 -0.49 1.39 7.93
N THR A 142 -1.81 1.32 7.87
CA THR A 142 -2.65 2.51 8.06
C THR A 142 -3.94 2.19 8.79
N GLN A 143 -4.42 3.16 9.55
CA GLN A 143 -5.78 3.18 10.09
C GLN A 143 -6.75 3.80 9.08
N ASP A 144 -6.25 4.57 8.09
CA ASP A 144 -7.07 5.25 7.10
C ASP A 144 -7.48 4.32 5.94
N GLY A 145 -8.72 3.88 5.98
CA GLY A 145 -9.27 3.03 4.92
C GLY A 145 -9.38 3.70 3.55
N ARG A 146 -9.35 5.04 3.47
CA ARG A 146 -9.32 5.80 2.20
C ARG A 146 -7.95 5.64 1.55
N LEU A 147 -6.89 5.79 2.36
CA LEU A 147 -5.52 5.58 1.90
C LEU A 147 -5.30 4.13 1.49
N ALA A 148 -5.79 3.17 2.29
CA ALA A 148 -5.73 1.76 1.94
C ALA A 148 -6.37 1.50 0.56
N LYS A 149 -7.56 2.04 0.31
CA LYS A 149 -8.25 1.90 -0.99
C LYS A 149 -7.46 2.55 -2.14
N LYS A 150 -6.84 3.72 -1.91
CA LYS A 150 -5.97 4.39 -2.91
C LYS A 150 -4.81 3.48 -3.33
N ILE A 151 -4.21 2.75 -2.38
CA ILE A 151 -3.01 1.92 -2.62
C ILE A 151 -3.34 0.55 -3.23
N ILE A 152 -4.39 -0.14 -2.72
CA ILE A 152 -4.68 -1.54 -3.06
C ILE A 152 -6.02 -1.75 -3.77
N GLY A 153 -6.78 -0.69 -4.05
CA GLY A 153 -8.04 -0.80 -4.78
C GLY A 153 -7.83 -1.38 -6.19
N GLU A 154 -8.83 -2.12 -6.68
CA GLU A 154 -8.79 -2.77 -8.01
C GLU A 154 -8.45 -1.78 -9.14
N ASN A 155 -8.95 -0.55 -9.03
CA ASN A 155 -8.71 0.54 -9.98
C ASN A 155 -7.51 1.41 -9.62
N SER A 156 -6.68 0.99 -8.67
CA SER A 156 -5.47 1.74 -8.31
C SER A 156 -4.49 1.74 -9.47
N ASN A 157 -4.15 2.93 -9.95
CA ASN A 157 -3.08 3.14 -10.93
C ASN A 157 -1.77 3.59 -10.27
N LEU A 158 -1.69 3.42 -8.94
CA LEU A 158 -0.54 3.85 -8.16
C LEU A 158 0.70 3.05 -8.55
N GLU A 159 1.75 3.75 -8.92
CA GLU A 159 3.01 3.13 -9.26
C GLU A 159 3.70 2.53 -8.02
N LYS A 160 4.27 1.36 -8.21
CA LYS A 160 5.13 0.71 -7.22
C LYS A 160 6.48 0.44 -7.87
N GLU A 161 7.54 0.92 -7.24
CA GLU A 161 8.91 0.78 -7.76
C GLU A 161 9.71 -0.21 -6.92
N TYR A 162 10.41 -1.08 -7.65
CA TYR A 162 11.21 -2.14 -7.07
C TYR A 162 12.62 -2.14 -7.64
N ILE A 163 13.59 -2.43 -6.79
CA ILE A 163 14.96 -2.79 -7.17
C ILE A 163 15.07 -4.30 -7.08
N VAL A 164 15.43 -4.92 -8.19
CA VAL A 164 15.42 -6.38 -8.36
C VAL A 164 16.82 -6.84 -8.75
N ARG A 165 17.48 -7.57 -7.86
CA ARG A 165 18.76 -8.20 -8.15
C ARG A 165 18.51 -9.55 -8.82
N VAL A 166 19.21 -9.80 -9.91
CA VAL A 166 18.97 -10.96 -10.77
C VAL A 166 20.27 -11.67 -11.18
N GLN A 167 20.12 -12.95 -11.54
CA GLN A 167 21.13 -13.75 -12.24
C GLN A 167 20.57 -14.23 -13.57
N TYR A 168 21.42 -14.38 -14.57
CA TYR A 168 21.10 -14.96 -15.86
C TYR A 168 22.14 -16.02 -16.19
N GLN A 169 21.68 -17.24 -16.52
CA GLN A 169 22.59 -18.38 -16.80
C GLN A 169 23.68 -18.56 -15.73
N PHE A 170 23.32 -18.43 -14.45
CA PHE A 170 24.22 -18.50 -13.30
C PHE A 170 25.31 -17.40 -13.22
N GLN A 171 25.26 -16.38 -14.08
CA GLN A 171 26.17 -15.23 -14.07
C GLN A 171 25.67 -14.14 -13.12
N ASN A 172 26.59 -13.50 -12.41
CA ASN A 172 26.28 -12.41 -11.48
C ASN A 172 26.30 -11.01 -12.12
N SER A 173 26.69 -10.91 -13.40
CA SER A 173 26.66 -9.67 -14.20
C SER A 173 25.84 -9.88 -15.46
N PRO A 174 24.52 -10.12 -15.32
CA PRO A 174 23.68 -10.57 -16.43
C PRO A 174 23.45 -9.52 -17.53
N LYS A 175 23.56 -8.22 -17.22
CA LYS A 175 23.26 -7.13 -18.15
C LYS A 175 23.96 -7.24 -19.50
N ALA A 176 25.27 -7.58 -19.49
CA ALA A 176 26.06 -7.66 -20.71
C ALA A 176 25.64 -8.79 -21.65
N MET A 177 25.04 -9.85 -21.11
CA MET A 177 24.62 -11.05 -21.85
C MET A 177 23.12 -11.12 -22.10
N PHE A 178 22.35 -10.26 -21.45
CA PHE A 178 20.87 -10.34 -21.46
C PHE A 178 20.30 -9.78 -22.78
N PRO A 179 19.54 -10.59 -23.53
CA PRO A 179 18.99 -10.17 -24.82
C PRO A 179 18.06 -8.97 -24.71
N VAL A 180 18.21 -7.99 -25.61
CA VAL A 180 17.37 -6.79 -25.66
C VAL A 180 15.88 -7.15 -25.84
N ASP A 181 15.58 -8.19 -26.61
CA ASP A 181 14.19 -8.61 -26.84
C ASP A 181 13.53 -9.16 -25.56
N LYS A 182 14.27 -9.86 -24.70
CA LYS A 182 13.79 -10.28 -23.40
C LYS A 182 13.52 -9.08 -22.47
N LEU A 183 14.35 -8.03 -22.55
CA LEU A 183 14.08 -6.80 -21.81
C LEU A 183 12.81 -6.08 -22.32
N LYS A 184 12.56 -6.09 -23.63
CA LYS A 184 11.31 -5.57 -24.22
C LYS A 184 10.10 -6.37 -23.72
N LEU A 185 10.19 -7.70 -23.64
CA LEU A 185 9.13 -8.55 -23.07
C LEU A 185 8.80 -8.21 -21.62
N LEU A 186 9.80 -7.93 -20.77
CA LEU A 186 9.58 -7.46 -19.40
C LEU A 186 8.80 -6.15 -19.35
N ASN A 187 8.98 -5.28 -20.31
CA ASN A 187 8.27 -4.01 -20.40
C ASN A 187 6.83 -4.19 -20.91
N HIS A 188 6.61 -5.08 -21.88
CA HIS A 188 5.29 -5.31 -22.46
C HIS A 188 5.21 -6.69 -23.13
N GLY A 189 4.09 -7.36 -22.97
CA GLY A 189 3.77 -8.58 -23.72
C GLY A 189 3.75 -9.86 -22.89
N LEU A 190 4.10 -9.79 -21.61
CA LEU A 190 4.02 -10.97 -20.74
C LEU A 190 2.60 -11.23 -20.23
N GLU A 191 2.35 -12.49 -19.93
CA GLU A 191 1.10 -12.99 -19.38
C GLU A 191 1.38 -13.85 -18.13
N ILE A 192 0.53 -13.73 -17.11
CA ILE A 192 0.61 -14.51 -15.88
C ILE A 192 -0.77 -15.09 -15.56
N ASP A 193 -0.81 -16.42 -15.37
CA ASP A 193 -2.03 -17.14 -15.00
C ASP A 193 -3.18 -16.90 -16.00
N GLY A 194 -2.88 -16.84 -17.32
CA GLY A 194 -3.84 -16.62 -18.40
C GLY A 194 -4.26 -15.16 -18.61
N GLU A 195 -3.67 -14.22 -17.88
CA GLU A 195 -4.01 -12.81 -17.98
C GLU A 195 -2.82 -11.97 -18.45
N LYS A 196 -3.05 -11.15 -19.50
CA LYS A 196 -2.06 -10.18 -19.99
C LYS A 196 -1.72 -9.17 -18.91
N LEU A 197 -0.43 -8.89 -18.74
CA LEU A 197 0.02 -7.88 -17.80
C LEU A 197 -0.12 -6.47 -18.39
N LYS A 198 -0.41 -5.50 -17.52
CA LYS A 198 -0.28 -4.09 -17.88
C LYS A 198 1.18 -3.78 -18.23
N PRO A 199 1.45 -2.83 -19.13
CA PRO A 199 2.82 -2.38 -19.39
C PRO A 199 3.54 -1.99 -18.11
N ALA A 200 4.80 -2.38 -18.00
CA ALA A 200 5.72 -2.02 -16.94
C ALA A 200 6.83 -1.12 -17.49
N LYS A 201 7.55 -0.40 -16.62
CA LYS A 201 8.82 0.20 -16.98
C LYS A 201 9.92 -0.61 -16.32
N VAL A 202 10.77 -1.25 -17.14
CA VAL A 202 11.86 -2.09 -16.66
C VAL A 202 13.14 -1.66 -17.35
N GLU A 203 14.16 -1.34 -16.55
CA GLU A 203 15.46 -0.89 -17.06
C GLU A 203 16.59 -1.36 -16.14
N TRP A 204 17.78 -1.57 -16.69
CA TRP A 204 18.98 -1.86 -15.93
C TRP A 204 19.46 -0.63 -15.17
N ILE A 205 19.73 -0.80 -13.86
CA ILE A 205 20.37 0.23 -13.03
C ILE A 205 21.90 0.04 -13.07
N ASN A 206 22.34 -1.19 -13.00
CA ASN A 206 23.73 -1.62 -13.03
C ASN A 206 23.82 -3.03 -13.64
N ASP A 207 24.92 -3.73 -13.45
CA ASP A 207 25.19 -5.00 -14.11
C ASP A 207 24.33 -6.17 -13.63
N ASP A 208 23.78 -6.10 -12.41
CA ASP A 208 23.00 -7.20 -11.78
C ASP A 208 21.62 -6.74 -11.25
N GLN A 209 21.26 -5.47 -11.42
CA GLN A 209 20.00 -4.96 -10.88
C GLN A 209 19.13 -4.28 -11.95
N LEU A 210 17.84 -4.62 -11.90
CA LEU A 210 16.79 -4.00 -12.68
C LEU A 210 15.93 -3.11 -11.78
N ARG A 211 15.47 -1.99 -12.33
CA ARG A 211 14.40 -1.18 -11.79
C ARG A 211 13.09 -1.58 -12.45
N PHE A 212 12.09 -1.95 -11.67
CA PHE A 212 10.73 -2.21 -12.11
C PHE A 212 9.78 -1.15 -11.60
N ILE A 213 8.97 -0.54 -12.46
CA ILE A 213 7.85 0.32 -12.08
C ILE A 213 6.57 -0.32 -12.61
N LEU A 214 5.67 -0.69 -11.69
CA LEU A 214 4.44 -1.41 -11.97
C LEU A 214 3.22 -0.62 -11.48
N LYS A 215 2.11 -0.66 -12.24
CA LYS A 215 0.79 -0.13 -11.85
C LYS A 215 -0.19 -1.21 -11.38
N GLN A 216 0.29 -2.42 -11.22
CA GLN A 216 -0.49 -3.57 -10.72
C GLN A 216 0.38 -4.40 -9.78
N GLY A 217 -0.22 -5.34 -9.05
CA GLY A 217 0.50 -6.20 -8.12
C GLY A 217 -0.16 -7.56 -8.01
N LYS A 218 0.14 -8.48 -8.95
CA LYS A 218 -0.25 -9.89 -8.85
C LYS A 218 0.70 -10.63 -7.91
N LYS A 219 0.24 -11.78 -7.39
CA LYS A 219 1.05 -12.63 -6.53
C LYS A 219 2.34 -13.03 -7.23
N ARG A 220 3.49 -12.67 -6.61
CA ARG A 220 4.86 -12.97 -7.11
C ARG A 220 5.11 -12.48 -8.55
N GLN A 221 4.44 -11.39 -8.97
CA GLN A 221 4.44 -10.93 -10.37
C GLN A 221 5.86 -10.76 -10.93
N ILE A 222 6.72 -9.99 -10.26
CA ILE A 222 8.08 -9.71 -10.75
C ILE A 222 8.89 -10.99 -10.90
N ARG A 223 8.78 -11.94 -9.96
CA ARG A 223 9.49 -13.22 -10.03
C ARG A 223 9.02 -14.06 -11.22
N LYS A 224 7.70 -14.14 -11.44
CA LYS A 224 7.12 -14.83 -12.61
C LYS A 224 7.49 -14.15 -13.93
N MET A 225 7.54 -12.81 -13.97
CA MET A 225 8.01 -12.07 -15.15
C MET A 225 9.48 -12.38 -15.46
N CYS A 226 10.35 -12.35 -14.44
CA CYS A 226 11.76 -12.65 -14.59
C CYS A 226 12.00 -14.09 -15.04
N GLU A 227 11.28 -15.05 -14.45
CA GLU A 227 11.37 -16.48 -14.80
C GLU A 227 11.04 -16.73 -16.29
N GLN A 228 10.02 -16.08 -16.84
CA GLN A 228 9.66 -16.21 -18.25
C GLN A 228 10.75 -15.74 -19.24
N VAL A 229 11.67 -14.90 -18.77
CA VAL A 229 12.82 -14.44 -19.57
C VAL A 229 14.14 -15.06 -19.07
N GLU A 230 14.07 -16.15 -18.29
CA GLU A 230 15.21 -16.90 -17.76
C GLU A 230 16.08 -16.11 -16.76
N LEU A 231 15.54 -15.06 -16.13
CA LEU A 231 16.19 -14.36 -15.02
C LEU A 231 15.79 -15.00 -13.68
N LYS A 232 16.77 -15.31 -12.86
CA LYS A 232 16.54 -15.73 -11.47
C LYS A 232 16.62 -14.53 -10.55
N VAL A 233 15.52 -14.20 -9.86
CA VAL A 233 15.49 -13.13 -8.85
C VAL A 233 16.16 -13.62 -7.57
N ILE A 234 17.25 -12.97 -7.15
CA ILE A 234 17.99 -13.24 -5.92
C ILE A 234 17.77 -12.20 -4.83
N GLY A 235 17.23 -11.02 -5.18
CA GLY A 235 16.81 -9.99 -4.23
C GLY A 235 15.71 -9.13 -4.82
N LEU A 236 14.71 -8.76 -4.01
CA LEU A 236 13.61 -7.90 -4.41
C LEU A 236 13.28 -6.93 -3.29
N LYS A 237 13.44 -5.62 -3.57
CA LYS A 237 13.17 -4.55 -2.63
C LYS A 237 12.20 -3.53 -3.20
N ARG A 238 11.04 -3.31 -2.55
CA ARG A 238 10.16 -2.21 -2.90
C ARG A 238 10.67 -0.91 -2.30
N VAL A 239 10.95 0.09 -3.14
CA VAL A 239 11.56 1.36 -2.73
C VAL A 239 10.62 2.55 -2.81
N ARG A 240 9.47 2.43 -3.53
CA ARG A 240 8.48 3.50 -3.69
C ARG A 240 7.07 2.95 -3.88
N VAL A 241 6.09 3.67 -3.35
CA VAL A 241 4.65 3.49 -3.60
C VAL A 241 4.04 4.87 -3.83
N GLY A 242 3.53 5.15 -5.03
CA GLY A 242 3.12 6.50 -5.42
C GLY A 242 4.30 7.46 -5.33
N ASN A 243 4.11 8.55 -4.58
CA ASN A 243 5.17 9.53 -4.31
C ASN A 243 6.03 9.15 -3.09
N LEU A 244 5.53 8.26 -2.23
CA LEU A 244 6.20 7.86 -1.00
C LEU A 244 7.41 6.97 -1.30
N LYS A 245 8.59 7.45 -0.91
CA LYS A 245 9.86 6.74 -1.03
C LYS A 245 10.29 6.12 0.30
N LEU A 246 10.95 4.97 0.24
CA LEU A 246 11.56 4.34 1.41
C LEU A 246 12.65 5.23 2.04
N GLY A 247 13.38 5.94 1.20
CA GLY A 247 14.46 6.84 1.65
C GLY A 247 15.56 6.12 2.43
N LYS A 248 16.03 6.77 3.48
CA LYS A 248 17.10 6.30 4.38
C LYS A 248 16.59 5.37 5.50
N LEU A 249 15.30 4.99 5.52
CA LEU A 249 14.74 4.13 6.56
C LEU A 249 15.48 2.79 6.63
N PRO A 250 16.19 2.45 7.73
CA PRO A 250 16.95 1.21 7.83
C PRO A 250 16.05 -0.03 7.82
N GLU A 251 16.62 -1.17 7.43
CA GLU A 251 15.90 -2.43 7.42
C GLU A 251 15.49 -2.86 8.83
N GLY A 252 14.26 -3.35 8.98
CA GLY A 252 13.67 -3.71 10.27
C GLY A 252 13.14 -2.53 11.07
N GLN A 253 13.39 -1.30 10.64
CA GLN A 253 12.92 -0.10 11.32
C GLN A 253 11.67 0.50 10.63
N TRP A 254 10.96 1.30 11.40
CA TRP A 254 9.72 1.92 10.97
C TRP A 254 9.65 3.40 11.44
N ARG A 255 8.83 4.18 10.75
CA ARG A 255 8.48 5.55 11.13
C ARG A 255 7.02 5.86 10.84
N PHE A 256 6.50 6.90 11.44
CA PHE A 256 5.22 7.46 10.99
C PHE A 256 5.35 8.08 9.59
N LEU A 257 4.26 8.07 8.83
CA LEU A 257 4.12 8.92 7.64
C LEU A 257 4.06 10.37 8.10
N ASP A 258 4.85 11.22 7.47
CA ASP A 258 4.84 12.64 7.77
C ASP A 258 3.62 13.32 7.13
N SER A 259 3.13 14.39 7.77
CA SER A 259 2.01 15.19 7.25
C SER A 259 2.30 15.83 5.88
N ASN A 260 3.56 16.02 5.54
CA ASN A 260 4.01 16.58 4.25
C ASN A 260 4.23 15.53 3.16
N GLU A 261 4.14 14.25 3.50
CA GLU A 261 4.27 13.16 2.54
C GLU A 261 2.90 12.76 1.98
N ASP A 262 2.82 12.66 0.67
CA ASP A 262 1.66 12.11 -0.05
C ASP A 262 2.03 10.78 -0.73
N ILE A 263 1.02 9.93 -0.91
CA ILE A 263 1.13 8.62 -1.56
C ILE A 263 0.39 8.62 -2.89
#